data_7472eb9f12cc393d37a0b7b75f49b6fd
#
_entry.id   7472eb9f12cc393d37a0b7b75f49b6fd
#
_cell.length_a   1.000
_cell.length_b   1.000
_cell.length_c   1.000
_cell.angle_alpha   90.00
_cell.angle_beta   90.00
_cell.angle_gamma   90.00
#
_symmetry.space_group_name_H-M   'P 1'
#
loop_
_entity.id
_entity.type
_entity.pdbx_description
1 polymer ?
#
loop_
_entity_poly.entity_id
_entity_poly.type
_entity_poly.pdbx_seq_one_letter_code
_entity_poly.pdbx_strand_id
1 'polypeptide(L)'
;SRNKIQMAAKSGFIFVNETSVKPNFKIKPKDVVKVTLPHPPFENLLKSEKIPLNVVFEDDHLIVINKEAGLVVHPGHGNYSGTLVNALLYHFKNLPVNSNERPGLVHRLDKETSGLILVAKSNLAMKSLADQFYNKTINRTYQALVWGNVQKDNGTINANIARDLKNRLKMFVYADNEIGKKAITHYKVIERFGYVTLIECNLETGRTHQIRVHMKHIGHTLFNDERYGGNIILKGTKFSKYKQFIDNCFKILPRQALHAKTIGFKHPLNQKKMVFTSDLPEDISQVLKKWRTYSKHKDFL
;
A
#
# COMPACT_ATOMS: atom_id res chain seq x y z
N SER A 1 -17.72 -1.16 16.52
CA SER A 1 -17.01 -0.69 17.72
C SER A 1 -17.94 0.16 18.58
N ARG A 2 -17.67 0.29 19.90
CA ARG A 2 -18.44 1.10 20.86
C ARG A 2 -18.70 2.53 20.34
N ASN A 3 -17.70 3.15 19.73
CA ASN A 3 -17.82 4.49 19.16
C ASN A 3 -18.84 4.57 18.00
N LYS A 4 -18.91 3.54 17.14
CA LYS A 4 -19.91 3.50 16.07
C LYS A 4 -21.33 3.41 16.62
N ILE A 5 -21.55 2.59 17.66
CA ILE A 5 -22.85 2.46 18.33
C ILE A 5 -23.23 3.79 18.99
N GLN A 6 -22.30 4.44 19.70
CA GLN A 6 -22.56 5.74 20.32
C GLN A 6 -22.89 6.83 19.29
N MET A 7 -22.16 6.88 18.15
CA MET A 7 -22.47 7.81 17.07
C MET A 7 -23.84 7.52 16.46
N ALA A 8 -24.14 6.25 16.16
CA ALA A 8 -25.45 5.87 15.63
C ALA A 8 -26.60 6.27 16.57
N ALA A 9 -26.44 6.06 17.87
CA ALA A 9 -27.44 6.47 18.86
C ALA A 9 -27.57 8.01 18.95
N LYS A 10 -26.46 8.76 18.89
CA LYS A 10 -26.49 10.24 18.88
C LYS A 10 -27.20 10.79 17.64
N SER A 11 -27.07 10.09 16.51
CA SER A 11 -27.71 10.46 15.22
C SER A 11 -29.10 9.90 15.05
N GLY A 12 -29.70 9.29 16.08
CA GLY A 12 -31.06 8.77 16.02
C GLY A 12 -31.26 7.46 15.26
N PHE A 13 -30.18 6.73 14.98
CA PHE A 13 -30.21 5.48 14.19
C PHE A 13 -30.31 4.20 15.04
N ILE A 14 -30.47 4.31 16.36
CA ILE A 14 -30.73 3.19 17.24
C ILE A 14 -32.11 3.34 17.88
N PHE A 15 -32.91 2.32 17.70
CA PHE A 15 -34.28 2.25 18.21
C PHE A 15 -34.38 1.09 19.19
N VAL A 16 -35.11 1.29 20.27
CA VAL A 16 -35.53 0.20 21.18
C VAL A 16 -37.04 0.21 21.22
N ASN A 17 -37.66 -0.89 20.91
CA ASN A 17 -39.12 -1.03 20.77
C ASN A 17 -39.69 0.11 19.90
N GLU A 18 -39.06 0.33 18.72
CA GLU A 18 -39.41 1.37 17.73
C GLU A 18 -39.19 2.82 18.15
N THR A 19 -38.73 3.09 19.37
CA THR A 19 -38.42 4.43 19.84
C THR A 19 -36.92 4.70 19.74
N SER A 20 -36.54 5.85 19.12
CA SER A 20 -35.13 6.26 19.05
C SER A 20 -34.55 6.53 20.44
N VAL A 21 -33.37 6.00 20.73
CA VAL A 21 -32.77 6.05 22.06
C VAL A 21 -31.40 6.74 22.07
N LYS A 22 -31.07 7.37 23.18
CA LYS A 22 -29.77 8.01 23.42
C LYS A 22 -28.70 6.98 23.81
N PRO A 23 -27.38 7.30 23.66
CA PRO A 23 -26.28 6.37 23.97
C PRO A 23 -26.24 5.79 25.39
N ASN A 24 -26.88 6.44 26.33
CA ASN A 24 -26.95 6.02 27.74
C ASN A 24 -28.24 5.24 28.11
N PHE A 25 -29.05 4.90 27.11
CA PHE A 25 -30.27 4.11 27.35
C PHE A 25 -29.91 2.72 27.90
N LYS A 26 -30.63 2.30 28.94
CA LYS A 26 -30.44 0.97 29.56
C LYS A 26 -31.44 -0.01 28.97
N ILE A 27 -30.92 -0.96 28.21
CA ILE A 27 -31.70 -2.06 27.60
C ILE A 27 -32.19 -2.99 28.70
N LYS A 28 -33.46 -3.45 28.59
CA LYS A 28 -34.08 -4.42 29.48
C LYS A 28 -34.24 -5.78 28.79
N PRO A 29 -34.36 -6.88 29.53
CA PRO A 29 -34.71 -8.16 28.95
C PRO A 29 -36.01 -8.07 28.12
N LYS A 30 -36.00 -8.67 26.91
CA LYS A 30 -37.07 -8.65 25.91
C LYS A 30 -37.19 -7.37 25.07
N ASP A 31 -36.36 -6.34 25.28
CA ASP A 31 -36.30 -5.19 24.36
C ASP A 31 -35.81 -5.62 22.96
N VAL A 32 -36.49 -5.14 21.93
CA VAL A 32 -36.08 -5.32 20.53
C VAL A 32 -35.25 -4.12 20.12
N VAL A 33 -33.95 -4.36 19.82
CA VAL A 33 -33.03 -3.30 19.39
C VAL A 33 -32.89 -3.31 17.88
N LYS A 34 -33.30 -2.22 17.22
CA LYS A 34 -33.15 -2.00 15.78
C LYS A 34 -32.05 -0.97 15.55
N VAL A 35 -31.03 -1.33 14.74
CA VAL A 35 -29.98 -0.40 14.33
C VAL A 35 -30.14 -0.11 12.85
N THR A 36 -30.45 1.13 12.52
CA THR A 36 -30.51 1.59 11.13
C THR A 36 -29.14 2.20 10.79
N LEU A 37 -28.41 1.60 9.88
CA LEU A 37 -27.15 2.17 9.42
C LEU A 37 -27.44 3.11 8.25
N PRO A 38 -27.02 4.40 8.32
CA PRO A 38 -27.28 5.38 7.26
C PRO A 38 -26.54 5.09 5.95
N HIS A 39 -25.60 4.14 5.98
CA HIS A 39 -24.94 3.62 4.80
C HIS A 39 -25.22 2.12 4.73
N PRO A 40 -25.72 1.62 3.61
CA PRO A 40 -25.89 0.18 3.43
C PRO A 40 -24.55 -0.52 3.69
N PRO A 41 -24.57 -1.72 4.25
CA PRO A 41 -23.37 -2.55 4.30
C PRO A 41 -22.81 -2.66 2.87
N PHE A 42 -21.51 -2.86 2.76
CA PHE A 42 -20.67 -2.77 1.56
C PHE A 42 -21.12 -3.57 0.31
N GLU A 43 -22.32 -4.09 0.28
CA GLU A 43 -22.89 -4.98 -0.74
C GLU A 43 -23.00 -4.36 -2.15
N ASN A 44 -22.88 -3.04 -2.31
CA ASN A 44 -22.99 -2.35 -3.60
C ASN A 44 -21.75 -1.58 -4.06
N LEU A 45 -20.58 -1.83 -3.47
CA LEU A 45 -19.36 -1.05 -3.77
C LEU A 45 -18.61 -1.56 -5.01
N LEU A 46 -18.91 -2.76 -5.49
CA LEU A 46 -18.26 -3.35 -6.66
C LEU A 46 -19.03 -3.00 -7.94
N LYS A 47 -19.23 -1.70 -8.18
CA LYS A 47 -19.79 -1.21 -9.46
C LYS A 47 -18.67 -1.08 -10.48
N SER A 48 -18.97 -1.40 -11.75
CA SER A 48 -18.06 -1.15 -12.86
C SER A 48 -17.92 0.35 -13.11
N GLU A 49 -16.70 0.84 -13.30
CA GLU A 49 -16.40 2.25 -13.58
C GLU A 49 -15.41 2.36 -14.73
N LYS A 50 -15.66 3.28 -15.66
CA LYS A 50 -14.78 3.55 -16.80
C LYS A 50 -13.53 4.32 -16.34
N ILE A 51 -12.57 3.59 -15.79
CA ILE A 51 -11.26 4.10 -15.36
C ILE A 51 -10.21 3.50 -16.30
N PRO A 52 -9.33 4.31 -16.91
CA PRO A 52 -8.29 3.81 -17.80
C PRO A 52 -7.29 2.95 -17.01
N LEU A 53 -6.80 1.89 -17.64
CA LEU A 53 -5.77 1.00 -17.09
C LEU A 53 -4.51 1.10 -17.94
N ASN A 54 -3.37 1.33 -17.30
CA ASN A 54 -2.07 1.26 -17.95
C ASN A 54 -1.62 -0.21 -18.00
N VAL A 55 -2.02 -0.91 -19.09
CA VAL A 55 -1.78 -2.34 -19.29
C VAL A 55 -0.36 -2.54 -19.84
N VAL A 56 0.44 -3.34 -19.13
CA VAL A 56 1.81 -3.73 -19.55
C VAL A 56 1.79 -5.04 -20.32
N PHE A 57 0.92 -5.96 -19.91
CA PHE A 57 0.74 -7.25 -20.56
C PHE A 57 -0.66 -7.79 -20.27
N GLU A 58 -1.26 -8.46 -21.23
CA GLU A 58 -2.53 -9.14 -21.09
C GLU A 58 -2.60 -10.38 -21.97
N ASP A 59 -3.18 -11.45 -21.42
CA ASP A 59 -3.60 -12.65 -22.15
C ASP A 59 -4.96 -13.16 -21.62
N ASP A 60 -5.37 -14.38 -21.97
CA ASP A 60 -6.64 -14.95 -21.54
C ASP A 60 -6.70 -15.27 -20.04
N HIS A 61 -5.56 -15.38 -19.36
CA HIS A 61 -5.46 -15.86 -17.99
C HIS A 61 -5.11 -14.76 -16.97
N LEU A 62 -4.33 -13.76 -17.36
CA LEU A 62 -3.86 -12.73 -16.46
C LEU A 62 -3.65 -11.37 -17.16
N ILE A 63 -3.55 -10.33 -16.36
CA ILE A 63 -3.16 -9.00 -16.80
C ILE A 63 -2.14 -8.40 -15.82
N VAL A 64 -1.11 -7.75 -16.34
CA VAL A 64 -0.13 -6.97 -15.59
C VAL A 64 -0.38 -5.50 -15.87
N ILE A 65 -0.62 -4.74 -14.82
CA ILE A 65 -0.97 -3.31 -14.88
C ILE A 65 0.11 -2.51 -14.19
N ASN A 66 0.55 -1.41 -14.78
CA ASN A 66 1.34 -0.38 -14.11
C ASN A 66 0.41 0.59 -13.39
N LYS A 67 0.11 0.30 -12.13
CA LYS A 67 -0.83 1.08 -11.31
C LYS A 67 -0.27 2.47 -11.03
N GLU A 68 -1.04 3.50 -11.31
CA GLU A 68 -0.72 4.87 -10.91
C GLU A 68 -0.81 5.06 -9.39
N ALA A 69 -0.05 6.02 -8.86
CA ALA A 69 -0.23 6.49 -7.50
C ALA A 69 -1.60 7.17 -7.33
N GLY A 70 -2.18 7.12 -6.13
CA GLY A 70 -3.51 7.65 -5.87
C GLY A 70 -4.65 6.64 -6.12
N LEU A 71 -4.45 5.65 -7.00
CA LEU A 71 -5.46 4.63 -7.27
C LEU A 71 -5.47 3.55 -6.17
N VAL A 72 -6.59 3.43 -5.47
CA VAL A 72 -6.82 2.37 -4.48
C VAL A 72 -7.07 1.04 -5.20
N VAL A 73 -6.53 -0.06 -4.69
CA VAL A 73 -6.70 -1.37 -5.34
C VAL A 73 -8.11 -1.94 -5.20
N HIS A 74 -8.71 -1.85 -4.01
CA HIS A 74 -10.02 -2.42 -3.70
C HIS A 74 -10.80 -1.49 -2.78
N PRO A 75 -12.13 -1.35 -2.95
CA PRO A 75 -12.96 -0.54 -2.06
C PRO A 75 -12.73 -0.84 -0.58
N GLY A 76 -12.77 0.20 0.23
CA GLY A 76 -12.57 0.11 1.66
C GLY A 76 -12.91 1.42 2.35
N HIS A 77 -12.67 1.49 3.67
CA HIS A 77 -13.02 2.67 4.47
C HIS A 77 -12.43 3.97 3.88
N GLY A 78 -13.31 4.91 3.55
CA GLY A 78 -12.95 6.20 2.95
C GLY A 78 -12.65 6.20 1.44
N ASN A 79 -12.71 5.03 0.77
CA ASN A 79 -12.54 4.91 -0.69
C ASN A 79 -13.49 3.81 -1.18
N TYR A 80 -14.75 4.18 -1.41
CA TYR A 80 -15.81 3.21 -1.69
C TYR A 80 -16.00 2.94 -3.19
N SER A 81 -15.46 3.79 -4.05
CA SER A 81 -15.51 3.74 -5.51
C SER A 81 -14.20 4.27 -6.09
N GLY A 82 -14.06 4.33 -7.40
CA GLY A 82 -12.85 4.82 -8.06
C GLY A 82 -11.63 3.94 -7.83
N THR A 83 -11.81 2.63 -7.66
CA THR A 83 -10.70 1.71 -7.37
C THR A 83 -10.29 0.89 -8.58
N LEU A 84 -9.12 0.26 -8.52
CA LEU A 84 -8.66 -0.66 -9.56
C LEU A 84 -9.69 -1.76 -9.83
N VAL A 85 -10.35 -2.31 -8.80
CA VAL A 85 -11.39 -3.33 -8.98
C VAL A 85 -12.59 -2.77 -9.74
N ASN A 86 -13.01 -1.53 -9.47
CA ASN A 86 -14.09 -0.90 -10.25
C ASN A 86 -13.71 -0.78 -11.74
N ALA A 87 -12.45 -0.41 -12.04
CA ALA A 87 -11.93 -0.38 -13.40
C ALA A 87 -11.90 -1.79 -14.03
N LEU A 88 -11.40 -2.79 -13.31
CA LEU A 88 -11.35 -4.17 -13.78
C LEU A 88 -12.74 -4.73 -14.12
N LEU A 89 -13.75 -4.42 -13.31
CA LEU A 89 -15.15 -4.82 -13.57
C LEU A 89 -15.75 -4.13 -14.80
N TYR A 90 -15.24 -2.98 -15.20
CA TYR A 90 -15.61 -2.33 -16.44
C TYR A 90 -14.95 -2.98 -17.66
N HIS A 91 -13.68 -3.32 -17.55
CA HIS A 91 -12.91 -3.91 -18.65
C HIS A 91 -13.20 -5.39 -18.88
N PHE A 92 -13.62 -6.12 -17.83
CA PHE A 92 -13.84 -7.57 -17.89
C PHE A 92 -15.22 -7.95 -17.35
N LYS A 93 -16.00 -8.67 -18.17
CA LYS A 93 -17.35 -9.14 -17.77
C LYS A 93 -17.31 -10.17 -16.63
N ASN A 94 -16.30 -11.05 -16.66
CA ASN A 94 -16.19 -12.16 -15.70
C ASN A 94 -14.76 -12.22 -15.17
N LEU A 95 -14.62 -11.92 -13.89
CA LEU A 95 -13.34 -12.10 -13.17
C LEU A 95 -13.51 -13.16 -12.10
N PRO A 96 -12.50 -14.01 -11.88
CA PRO A 96 -12.52 -14.96 -10.78
C PRO A 96 -12.55 -14.20 -9.45
N VAL A 97 -13.29 -14.74 -8.47
CA VAL A 97 -13.43 -14.12 -7.15
C VAL A 97 -12.75 -15.00 -6.12
N ASN A 98 -11.90 -14.43 -5.29
CA ASN A 98 -11.27 -15.15 -4.20
C ASN A 98 -12.16 -15.18 -2.94
N SER A 99 -11.74 -15.93 -1.92
CA SER A 99 -12.47 -16.08 -0.64
C SER A 99 -12.71 -14.76 0.12
N ASN A 100 -12.07 -13.66 -0.29
CA ASN A 100 -12.29 -12.34 0.30
C ASN A 100 -13.16 -11.44 -0.60
N GLU A 101 -13.88 -12.00 -1.55
CA GLU A 101 -14.75 -11.30 -2.50
C GLU A 101 -14.01 -10.21 -3.30
N ARG A 102 -12.76 -10.48 -3.73
CA ARG A 102 -11.91 -9.55 -4.47
C ARG A 102 -11.69 -10.05 -5.89
N PRO A 103 -12.46 -9.57 -6.88
CA PRO A 103 -12.33 -10.01 -8.27
C PRO A 103 -10.92 -9.82 -8.81
N GLY A 104 -10.34 -10.87 -9.37
CA GLY A 104 -9.04 -10.89 -10.01
C GLY A 104 -7.81 -10.68 -9.11
N LEU A 105 -7.96 -10.22 -7.88
CA LEU A 105 -6.84 -9.79 -7.05
C LEU A 105 -6.14 -10.95 -6.35
N VAL A 106 -4.85 -11.10 -6.60
CA VAL A 106 -3.96 -12.05 -5.92
C VAL A 106 -3.00 -11.37 -4.95
N HIS A 107 -2.79 -10.06 -5.09
CA HIS A 107 -2.04 -9.20 -4.18
C HIS A 107 -2.53 -7.75 -4.23
N ARG A 108 -1.85 -6.86 -3.53
CA ARG A 108 -2.22 -5.44 -3.49
C ARG A 108 -1.00 -4.53 -3.39
N LEU A 109 -1.18 -3.29 -3.82
CA LEU A 109 -0.31 -2.15 -3.54
C LEU A 109 -1.05 -1.13 -2.67
N ASP A 110 -0.31 -0.31 -1.94
CA ASP A 110 -0.90 0.82 -1.22
C ASP A 110 -1.42 1.88 -2.21
N LYS A 111 -2.35 2.73 -1.77
CA LYS A 111 -2.96 3.80 -2.59
C LYS A 111 -1.89 4.61 -3.32
N GLU A 112 -0.95 5.16 -2.57
CA GLU A 112 0.10 6.06 -3.06
C GLU A 112 1.36 5.32 -3.58
N THR A 113 1.35 3.99 -3.61
CA THR A 113 2.42 3.20 -4.24
C THR A 113 2.08 2.96 -5.70
N SER A 114 2.96 3.39 -6.59
CA SER A 114 2.87 3.13 -8.03
C SER A 114 3.54 1.82 -8.44
N GLY A 115 3.32 1.36 -9.67
CA GLY A 115 4.03 0.25 -10.29
C GLY A 115 3.22 -1.02 -10.50
N LEU A 116 3.92 -2.10 -10.75
CA LEU A 116 3.33 -3.31 -11.30
C LEU A 116 2.44 -4.06 -10.31
N ILE A 117 1.23 -4.36 -10.77
CA ILE A 117 0.26 -5.22 -10.09
C ILE A 117 -0.22 -6.31 -11.04
N LEU A 118 -0.30 -7.54 -10.52
CA LEU A 118 -0.74 -8.74 -11.25
C LEU A 118 -2.18 -9.08 -10.87
N VAL A 119 -3.00 -9.33 -11.88
CA VAL A 119 -4.42 -9.64 -11.73
C VAL A 119 -4.74 -10.92 -12.50
N ALA A 120 -5.50 -11.83 -11.91
CA ALA A 120 -5.97 -13.04 -12.54
C ALA A 120 -7.26 -12.79 -13.31
N LYS A 121 -7.37 -13.32 -14.54
CA LYS A 121 -8.58 -13.26 -15.37
C LYS A 121 -9.33 -14.60 -15.39
N SER A 122 -8.72 -15.69 -14.95
CA SER A 122 -9.32 -17.03 -14.88
C SER A 122 -9.13 -17.69 -13.52
N ASN A 123 -10.00 -18.64 -13.18
CA ASN A 123 -9.90 -19.40 -11.92
C ASN A 123 -8.59 -20.18 -11.82
N LEU A 124 -8.09 -20.72 -12.94
CA LEU A 124 -6.80 -21.39 -13.01
C LEU A 124 -5.68 -20.42 -12.63
N ALA A 125 -5.68 -19.22 -13.20
CA ALA A 125 -4.69 -18.20 -12.88
C ALA A 125 -4.81 -17.72 -11.42
N MET A 126 -6.02 -17.51 -10.92
CA MET A 126 -6.25 -17.12 -9.53
C MET A 126 -5.62 -18.12 -8.57
N LYS A 127 -5.87 -19.42 -8.76
CA LYS A 127 -5.31 -20.49 -7.92
C LYS A 127 -3.79 -20.54 -8.04
N SER A 128 -3.27 -20.66 -9.27
CA SER A 128 -1.83 -20.78 -9.51
C SER A 128 -1.03 -19.60 -8.96
N LEU A 129 -1.50 -18.37 -9.19
CA LEU A 129 -0.81 -17.17 -8.70
C LEU A 129 -0.92 -17.04 -7.17
N ALA A 130 -2.08 -17.38 -6.57
CA ALA A 130 -2.23 -17.41 -5.13
C ALA A 130 -1.25 -18.41 -4.47
N ASP A 131 -1.09 -19.60 -5.07
CA ASP A 131 -0.12 -20.61 -4.62
C ASP A 131 1.34 -20.10 -4.75
N GLN A 132 1.67 -19.41 -5.84
CA GLN A 132 2.98 -18.79 -6.00
C GLN A 132 3.26 -17.69 -4.96
N PHE A 133 2.26 -16.87 -4.61
CA PHE A 133 2.38 -15.90 -3.51
C PHE A 133 2.55 -16.59 -2.16
N TYR A 134 1.78 -17.64 -1.90
CA TYR A 134 1.87 -18.42 -0.66
C TYR A 134 3.24 -19.07 -0.49
N ASN A 135 3.73 -19.73 -1.54
CA ASN A 135 5.03 -20.39 -1.58
C ASN A 135 6.22 -19.41 -1.78
N LYS A 136 5.96 -18.10 -1.85
CA LYS A 136 6.97 -17.03 -2.03
C LYS A 136 7.85 -17.20 -3.28
N THR A 137 7.31 -17.78 -4.35
CA THR A 137 8.02 -17.97 -5.62
C THR A 137 7.86 -16.79 -6.57
N ILE A 138 6.96 -15.84 -6.28
CA ILE A 138 6.82 -14.58 -7.01
C ILE A 138 7.92 -13.62 -6.57
N ASN A 139 8.72 -13.20 -7.54
CA ASN A 139 9.75 -12.18 -7.32
C ASN A 139 9.14 -10.77 -7.44
N ARG A 140 9.35 -9.92 -6.44
CA ARG A 140 8.84 -8.55 -6.42
C ARG A 140 9.92 -7.60 -5.96
N THR A 141 10.31 -6.70 -6.86
CA THR A 141 11.30 -5.68 -6.57
C THR A 141 10.64 -4.31 -6.52
N TYR A 142 10.97 -3.55 -5.50
CA TYR A 142 10.51 -2.18 -5.30
C TYR A 142 11.70 -1.24 -5.27
N GLN A 143 11.52 -0.01 -5.75
CA GLN A 143 12.47 1.06 -5.52
C GLN A 143 11.88 2.10 -4.57
N ALA A 144 12.68 2.55 -3.62
CA ALA A 144 12.27 3.53 -2.61
C ALA A 144 13.38 4.55 -2.37
N LEU A 145 13.01 5.82 -2.23
CA LEU A 145 13.89 6.84 -1.70
C LEU A 145 13.64 6.95 -0.18
N VAL A 146 14.68 6.83 0.61
CA VAL A 146 14.60 6.85 2.08
C VAL A 146 15.45 7.96 2.67
N TRP A 147 15.06 8.48 3.83
CA TRP A 147 15.83 9.43 4.59
C TRP A 147 17.10 8.81 5.19
N GLY A 148 18.17 9.57 5.14
CA GLY A 148 19.48 9.24 5.72
C GLY A 148 20.40 8.49 4.75
N ASN A 149 21.65 8.42 5.14
CA ASN A 149 22.68 7.66 4.45
C ASN A 149 22.67 6.23 4.97
N VAL A 150 22.11 5.29 4.21
CA VAL A 150 22.10 3.86 4.57
C VAL A 150 23.53 3.32 4.47
N GLN A 151 24.14 2.98 5.59
CA GLN A 151 25.56 2.63 5.66
C GLN A 151 25.88 1.30 4.98
N LYS A 152 25.09 0.27 5.25
CA LYS A 152 25.27 -1.07 4.67
C LYS A 152 24.73 -1.13 3.25
N ASP A 153 25.52 -1.62 2.31
CA ASP A 153 25.12 -1.74 0.89
C ASP A 153 23.92 -2.66 0.69
N ASN A 154 23.73 -3.63 1.56
CA ASN A 154 22.59 -4.52 1.57
C ASN A 154 22.26 -4.98 2.99
N GLY A 155 21.06 -5.49 3.16
CA GLY A 155 20.62 -6.01 4.45
C GLY A 155 19.26 -6.70 4.38
N THR A 156 18.93 -7.36 5.47
CA THR A 156 17.65 -8.05 5.66
C THR A 156 16.99 -7.55 6.93
N ILE A 157 15.72 -7.14 6.79
CA ILE A 157 14.87 -6.79 7.93
C ILE A 157 13.88 -7.97 8.09
N ASN A 158 14.05 -8.71 9.18
CA ASN A 158 13.21 -9.83 9.56
C ASN A 158 12.55 -9.49 10.89
N ALA A 159 11.33 -8.95 10.83
CA ALA A 159 10.63 -8.48 12.02
C ALA A 159 9.11 -8.55 11.82
N ASN A 160 8.38 -8.90 12.87
CA ASN A 160 6.94 -9.04 12.82
C ASN A 160 6.23 -7.71 12.67
N ILE A 161 5.17 -7.69 11.87
CA ILE A 161 4.34 -6.50 11.62
C ILE A 161 2.90 -6.76 12.10
N ALA A 162 2.38 -5.85 12.91
CA ALA A 162 0.97 -5.79 13.30
C ALA A 162 0.44 -4.35 13.22
N ARG A 163 -0.87 -4.17 13.49
CA ARG A 163 -1.42 -2.84 13.67
C ARG A 163 -0.87 -2.20 14.94
N ASP A 164 -0.53 -0.92 14.83
CA ASP A 164 -0.10 -0.12 15.97
C ASP A 164 -1.23 -0.06 17.01
N LEU A 165 -0.94 -0.41 18.26
CA LEU A 165 -1.91 -0.42 19.35
C LEU A 165 -2.40 0.99 19.70
N LYS A 166 -1.55 2.01 19.51
CA LYS A 166 -1.87 3.42 19.77
C LYS A 166 -2.57 4.08 18.59
N ASN A 167 -2.23 3.69 17.37
CA ASN A 167 -2.81 4.26 16.14
C ASN A 167 -3.13 3.17 15.13
N ARG A 168 -4.35 2.64 15.17
CA ARG A 168 -4.80 1.53 14.32
C ARG A 168 -4.79 1.80 12.80
N LEU A 169 -4.56 3.04 12.38
CA LEU A 169 -4.35 3.39 10.97
C LEU A 169 -2.92 3.10 10.50
N LYS A 170 -1.98 2.89 11.45
CA LYS A 170 -0.57 2.56 11.17
C LYS A 170 -0.29 1.08 11.41
N MET A 171 0.77 0.60 10.77
CA MET A 171 1.42 -0.65 11.09
C MET A 171 2.65 -0.36 11.95
N PHE A 172 3.07 -1.32 12.74
CA PHE A 172 4.23 -1.19 13.62
C PHE A 172 5.03 -2.50 13.60
N VAL A 173 6.35 -2.39 13.79
CA VAL A 173 7.25 -3.54 13.96
C VAL A 173 7.31 -3.89 15.44
N TYR A 174 7.02 -5.14 15.75
CA TYR A 174 7.17 -5.70 17.08
C TYR A 174 8.44 -6.56 17.11
N ALA A 175 9.37 -6.21 17.99
CA ALA A 175 10.66 -6.89 18.11
C ALA A 175 10.54 -8.26 18.79
N ASP A 176 9.54 -8.41 19.66
CA ASP A 176 9.13 -9.69 20.19
C ASP A 176 8.38 -10.47 19.08
N ASN A 177 8.75 -11.70 18.85
CA ASN A 177 8.12 -12.52 17.83
C ASN A 177 6.71 -13.00 18.23
N GLU A 178 6.14 -12.50 19.32
CA GLU A 178 4.83 -12.90 19.85
C GLU A 178 3.69 -12.11 19.17
N ILE A 179 3.91 -10.84 18.82
CA ILE A 179 2.88 -9.98 18.26
C ILE A 179 3.10 -9.80 16.75
N GLY A 180 2.03 -9.97 15.97
CA GLY A 180 2.02 -9.69 14.55
C GLY A 180 2.31 -10.88 13.66
N LYS A 181 2.57 -10.60 12.39
CA LYS A 181 2.84 -11.61 11.37
C LYS A 181 4.25 -11.44 10.85
N LYS A 182 4.99 -12.54 10.73
CA LYS A 182 6.34 -12.54 10.15
C LYS A 182 6.39 -11.78 8.84
N ALA A 183 7.38 -10.88 8.74
CA ALA A 183 7.64 -10.07 7.58
C ALA A 183 9.16 -10.03 7.30
N ILE A 184 9.53 -10.21 6.03
CA ILE A 184 10.93 -10.21 5.61
C ILE A 184 11.08 -9.31 4.39
N THR A 185 11.98 -8.34 4.51
CA THR A 185 12.35 -7.40 3.44
C THR A 185 13.88 -7.42 3.29
N HIS A 186 14.37 -7.76 2.11
CA HIS A 186 15.76 -7.57 1.73
C HIS A 186 15.90 -6.22 1.07
N TYR A 187 16.97 -5.48 1.36
CA TYR A 187 17.25 -4.24 0.66
C TYR A 187 18.68 -4.22 0.11
N LYS A 188 18.87 -3.47 -0.95
CA LYS A 188 20.16 -3.15 -1.56
C LYS A 188 20.20 -1.65 -1.86
N VAL A 189 21.30 -1.00 -1.53
CA VAL A 189 21.54 0.39 -1.88
C VAL A 189 21.83 0.48 -3.38
N ILE A 190 21.13 1.40 -4.05
CA ILE A 190 21.38 1.74 -5.45
C ILE A 190 22.28 2.98 -5.54
N GLU A 191 21.92 4.03 -4.80
CA GLU A 191 22.62 5.32 -4.89
C GLU A 191 22.46 6.11 -3.56
N ARG A 192 23.54 6.74 -3.10
CA ARG A 192 23.54 7.57 -1.89
C ARG A 192 23.69 9.05 -2.26
N PHE A 193 22.88 9.90 -1.61
CA PHE A 193 22.89 11.35 -1.83
C PHE A 193 23.25 12.11 -0.54
N GLY A 194 23.88 11.43 0.44
CA GLY A 194 24.24 11.96 1.75
C GLY A 194 23.06 12.02 2.73
N TYR A 195 22.01 12.76 2.43
CA TYR A 195 20.84 12.91 3.32
C TYR A 195 19.67 12.02 2.96
N VAL A 196 19.69 11.40 1.80
CA VAL A 196 18.74 10.37 1.37
C VAL A 196 19.48 9.28 0.60
N THR A 197 18.86 8.10 0.53
CA THR A 197 19.40 6.94 -0.20
C THR A 197 18.31 6.33 -1.08
N LEU A 198 18.62 6.06 -2.33
CA LEU A 198 17.80 5.22 -3.20
C LEU A 198 18.14 3.76 -2.94
N ILE A 199 17.14 2.98 -2.60
CA ILE A 199 17.28 1.55 -2.32
C ILE A 199 16.36 0.72 -3.22
N GLU A 200 16.77 -0.50 -3.46
CA GLU A 200 15.94 -1.57 -3.98
C GLU A 200 15.51 -2.48 -2.83
N CYS A 201 14.23 -2.87 -2.81
CA CYS A 201 13.68 -3.78 -1.81
C CYS A 201 13.10 -5.02 -2.50
N ASN A 202 13.48 -6.21 -2.03
CA ASN A 202 12.92 -7.49 -2.42
C ASN A 202 12.10 -8.08 -1.27
N LEU A 203 10.86 -8.53 -1.57
CA LEU A 203 9.93 -8.98 -0.56
C LEU A 203 9.73 -10.51 -0.58
N GLU A 204 10.02 -11.19 0.53
CA GLU A 204 9.53 -12.56 0.74
C GLU A 204 8.07 -12.58 1.18
N THR A 205 7.62 -11.57 1.89
CA THR A 205 6.27 -11.43 2.43
C THR A 205 5.63 -10.13 1.92
N GLY A 206 4.29 -10.03 1.97
CA GLY A 206 3.55 -8.86 1.51
C GLY A 206 2.58 -8.33 2.57
N ARG A 207 3.10 -7.87 3.72
CA ARG A 207 2.26 -7.28 4.77
C ARG A 207 1.91 -5.83 4.44
N THR A 208 0.78 -5.35 4.94
CA THR A 208 0.35 -3.95 4.76
C THR A 208 1.46 -3.00 5.19
N HIS A 209 1.82 -2.04 4.33
CA HIS A 209 2.88 -1.04 4.53
C HIS A 209 4.27 -1.62 4.86
N GLN A 210 4.57 -2.87 4.48
CA GLN A 210 5.75 -3.59 4.96
C GLN A 210 7.05 -2.82 4.75
N ILE A 211 7.38 -2.40 3.51
CA ILE A 211 8.62 -1.65 3.23
C ILE A 211 8.66 -0.36 4.06
N ARG A 212 7.55 0.35 4.12
CA ARG A 212 7.42 1.64 4.81
C ARG A 212 7.75 1.52 6.30
N VAL A 213 7.15 0.53 6.98
CA VAL A 213 7.36 0.34 8.42
C VAL A 213 8.68 -0.34 8.75
N HIS A 214 9.17 -1.25 7.89
CA HIS A 214 10.49 -1.86 8.04
C HIS A 214 11.62 -0.84 7.90
N MET A 215 11.58 0.00 6.86
CA MET A 215 12.59 1.04 6.68
C MET A 215 12.55 2.08 7.81
N LYS A 216 11.36 2.46 8.28
CA LYS A 216 11.23 3.30 9.47
C LYS A 216 11.84 2.63 10.71
N HIS A 217 11.63 1.34 10.91
CA HIS A 217 12.15 0.58 12.05
C HIS A 217 13.68 0.64 12.14
N ILE A 218 14.38 0.59 10.99
CA ILE A 218 15.82 0.71 10.93
C ILE A 218 16.33 2.17 10.82
N GLY A 219 15.46 3.17 11.06
CA GLY A 219 15.81 4.59 11.08
C GLY A 219 15.83 5.29 9.72
N HIS A 220 15.36 4.66 8.66
CA HIS A 220 15.36 5.15 7.29
C HIS A 220 13.93 5.29 6.71
N THR A 221 13.10 6.17 7.31
CA THR A 221 11.72 6.41 6.83
C THR A 221 11.71 6.81 5.35
N LEU A 222 10.72 6.34 4.59
CA LEU A 222 10.57 6.72 3.19
C LEU A 222 10.39 8.23 3.02
N PHE A 223 11.01 8.79 2.00
CA PHE A 223 10.92 10.19 1.67
C PHE A 223 9.47 10.56 1.34
N ASN A 224 8.97 11.63 1.94
CA ASN A 224 7.60 12.13 1.90
C ASN A 224 6.50 11.12 2.29
N ASP A 225 6.80 10.18 3.18
CA ASP A 225 5.79 9.29 3.76
C ASP A 225 5.07 9.97 4.93
N GLU A 226 3.97 10.66 4.65
CA GLU A 226 3.19 11.38 5.65
C GLU A 226 2.75 10.47 6.81
N ARG A 227 2.28 9.27 6.52
CA ARG A 227 1.76 8.34 7.54
C ARG A 227 2.82 7.92 8.53
N TYR A 228 4.06 7.80 8.10
CA TYR A 228 5.19 7.35 8.92
C TYR A 228 6.15 8.46 9.30
N GLY A 229 5.84 9.73 8.98
CA GLY A 229 6.59 10.91 9.39
C GLY A 229 7.80 11.22 8.51
N GLY A 230 7.77 10.80 7.25
CA GLY A 230 8.79 11.12 6.25
C GLY A 230 8.56 12.43 5.51
N ASN A 231 7.42 13.11 5.75
CA ASN A 231 7.02 14.37 5.16
C ASN A 231 7.56 15.61 5.88
N ILE A 232 8.59 15.41 6.71
CA ILE A 232 9.36 16.46 7.36
C ILE A 232 10.85 16.23 7.10
N ILE A 233 11.67 17.24 7.32
CA ILE A 233 13.13 17.09 7.21
C ILE A 233 13.66 16.24 8.36
N LEU A 234 14.04 14.99 8.05
CA LEU A 234 14.61 14.06 9.04
C LEU A 234 16.13 14.09 9.07
N LYS A 235 16.76 14.47 7.95
CA LYS A 235 18.23 14.55 7.80
C LYS A 235 18.58 15.76 6.96
N GLY A 236 19.74 16.36 7.23
CA GLY A 236 20.24 17.50 6.46
C GLY A 236 20.66 18.68 7.33
N THR A 237 20.60 19.87 6.78
CA THR A 237 21.06 21.11 7.41
C THR A 237 19.88 21.99 7.84
N LYS A 238 20.14 22.98 8.72
CA LYS A 238 19.15 23.95 9.19
C LYS A 238 19.03 25.19 8.27
N PHE A 239 19.79 25.24 7.18
CA PHE A 239 19.79 26.39 6.28
C PHE A 239 18.49 26.52 5.50
N SER A 240 18.02 27.74 5.33
CA SER A 240 16.78 28.07 4.60
C SER A 240 16.76 27.55 3.16
N LYS A 241 17.89 27.63 2.44
CA LYS A 241 18.05 27.09 1.09
C LYS A 241 17.81 25.56 1.04
N TYR A 242 18.27 24.81 2.06
CA TYR A 242 18.02 23.39 2.13
C TYR A 242 16.55 23.09 2.41
N LYS A 243 15.93 23.82 3.33
CA LYS A 243 14.49 23.72 3.58
C LYS A 243 13.69 23.97 2.28
N GLN A 244 13.99 25.04 1.57
CA GLN A 244 13.35 25.34 0.29
C GLN A 244 13.54 24.24 -0.75
N PHE A 245 14.74 23.63 -0.83
CA PHE A 245 15.03 22.50 -1.69
C PHE A 245 14.12 21.31 -1.36
N ILE A 246 13.99 20.93 -0.06
CA ILE A 246 13.13 19.83 0.37
C ILE A 246 11.65 20.14 0.11
N ASP A 247 11.18 21.37 0.43
CA ASP A 247 9.80 21.77 0.18
C ASP A 247 9.45 21.66 -1.32
N ASN A 248 10.38 22.02 -2.21
CA ASN A 248 10.23 21.82 -3.64
C ASN A 248 10.20 20.34 -4.05
N CYS A 249 11.03 19.49 -3.44
CA CYS A 249 10.98 18.03 -3.66
C CYS A 249 9.64 17.44 -3.21
N PHE A 250 9.11 17.86 -2.06
CA PHE A 250 7.81 17.41 -1.56
C PHE A 250 6.63 17.84 -2.43
N LYS A 251 6.70 19.02 -3.06
CA LYS A 251 5.69 19.47 -4.04
C LYS A 251 5.68 18.61 -5.30
N ILE A 252 6.86 18.20 -5.79
CA ILE A 252 6.99 17.33 -6.97
C ILE A 252 6.50 15.92 -6.66
N LEU A 253 6.83 15.39 -5.49
CA LEU A 253 6.46 14.04 -5.05
C LEU A 253 5.61 14.13 -3.78
N PRO A 254 4.26 14.39 -3.90
CA PRO A 254 3.38 14.60 -2.75
C PRO A 254 2.92 13.30 -2.08
N ARG A 255 3.76 12.27 -2.10
CA ARG A 255 3.48 10.91 -1.59
C ARG A 255 4.76 10.20 -1.16
N GLN A 256 4.62 9.04 -0.51
CA GLN A 256 5.80 8.21 -0.25
C GLN A 256 6.53 7.82 -1.54
N ALA A 257 7.84 7.98 -1.54
CA ALA A 257 8.72 7.58 -2.63
C ALA A 257 8.86 6.06 -2.69
N LEU A 258 7.85 5.37 -3.24
CA LEU A 258 7.80 3.91 -3.37
C LEU A 258 7.16 3.49 -4.68
N HIS A 259 7.85 2.61 -5.41
CA HIS A 259 7.42 2.10 -6.70
C HIS A 259 7.68 0.60 -6.82
N ALA A 260 6.66 -0.17 -7.23
CA ALA A 260 6.75 -1.59 -7.52
C ALA A 260 7.39 -1.78 -8.91
N LYS A 261 8.72 -1.90 -8.94
CA LYS A 261 9.55 -1.84 -10.15
C LYS A 261 9.45 -3.08 -11.03
N THR A 262 9.54 -4.27 -10.39
CA THR A 262 9.60 -5.54 -11.14
C THR A 262 8.68 -6.56 -10.51
N ILE A 263 8.02 -7.35 -11.35
CA ILE A 263 7.29 -8.54 -10.93
C ILE A 263 7.67 -9.73 -11.81
N GLY A 264 8.06 -10.84 -11.18
CA GLY A 264 8.43 -12.10 -11.85
C GLY A 264 7.65 -13.27 -11.29
N PHE A 265 7.07 -14.09 -12.15
CA PHE A 265 6.25 -15.25 -11.80
C PHE A 265 6.30 -16.32 -12.89
N LYS A 266 5.76 -17.50 -12.61
CA LYS A 266 5.51 -18.53 -13.63
C LYS A 266 4.10 -18.36 -14.19
N HIS A 267 3.98 -18.36 -15.51
CA HIS A 267 2.67 -18.25 -16.16
C HIS A 267 1.76 -19.42 -15.75
N PRO A 268 0.50 -19.15 -15.35
CA PRO A 268 -0.40 -20.17 -14.78
C PRO A 268 -0.63 -21.39 -15.67
N LEU A 269 -0.72 -21.20 -16.98
CA LEU A 269 -1.02 -22.29 -17.92
C LEU A 269 0.26 -23.03 -18.38
N ASN A 270 1.22 -22.31 -18.95
CA ASN A 270 2.36 -22.91 -19.62
C ASN A 270 3.64 -22.99 -18.77
N GLN A 271 3.59 -22.51 -17.51
CA GLN A 271 4.69 -22.51 -16.52
C GLN A 271 5.97 -21.77 -16.97
N LYS A 272 5.92 -21.03 -18.08
CA LYS A 272 7.04 -20.19 -18.53
C LYS A 272 7.31 -19.08 -17.52
N LYS A 273 8.58 -18.80 -17.24
CA LYS A 273 8.98 -17.68 -16.39
C LYS A 273 8.72 -16.38 -17.13
N MET A 274 7.97 -15.50 -16.49
CA MET A 274 7.66 -14.15 -16.98
C MET A 274 8.24 -13.12 -16.01
N VAL A 275 8.81 -12.06 -16.54
CA VAL A 275 9.35 -10.93 -15.76
C VAL A 275 8.95 -9.65 -16.47
N PHE A 276 8.33 -8.74 -15.72
CA PHE A 276 7.94 -7.41 -16.18
C PHE A 276 8.62 -6.35 -15.35
N THR A 277 9.00 -5.25 -16.00
CA THR A 277 9.64 -4.11 -15.37
C THR A 277 8.93 -2.84 -15.83
N SER A 278 8.72 -1.89 -14.94
CA SER A 278 8.20 -0.55 -15.24
C SER A 278 9.25 0.50 -14.93
N ASP A 279 9.22 1.62 -15.63
CA ASP A 279 10.08 2.74 -15.33
C ASP A 279 9.61 3.47 -14.08
N LEU A 280 10.54 4.16 -13.40
CA LEU A 280 10.17 5.04 -12.30
C LEU A 280 9.24 6.13 -12.82
N PRO A 281 8.14 6.41 -12.10
CA PRO A 281 7.25 7.49 -12.48
C PRO A 281 7.95 8.85 -12.39
N GLU A 282 7.43 9.81 -13.15
CA GLU A 282 8.05 11.11 -13.37
C GLU A 282 8.32 11.86 -12.05
N ASP A 283 7.40 11.82 -11.08
CA ASP A 283 7.54 12.46 -9.78
C ASP A 283 8.77 11.96 -8.99
N ILE A 284 8.99 10.64 -8.96
CA ILE A 284 10.19 10.04 -8.32
C ILE A 284 11.43 10.39 -9.13
N SER A 285 11.39 10.26 -10.46
CA SER A 285 12.52 10.51 -11.34
C SER A 285 13.02 11.96 -11.27
N GLN A 286 12.11 12.92 -11.22
CA GLN A 286 12.45 14.34 -11.05
C GLN A 286 13.11 14.63 -9.69
N VAL A 287 12.58 14.04 -8.60
CA VAL A 287 13.18 14.18 -7.27
C VAL A 287 14.58 13.58 -7.22
N LEU A 288 14.79 12.40 -7.81
CA LEU A 288 16.12 11.80 -7.91
C LEU A 288 17.10 12.68 -8.70
N LYS A 289 16.66 13.25 -9.84
CA LYS A 289 17.46 14.19 -10.61
C LYS A 289 17.90 15.40 -9.77
N LYS A 290 16.97 15.97 -8.98
CA LYS A 290 17.28 17.08 -8.07
C LYS A 290 18.30 16.68 -7.00
N TRP A 291 18.15 15.49 -6.41
CA TRP A 291 19.10 14.97 -5.40
C TRP A 291 20.49 14.73 -6.01
N ARG A 292 20.57 14.17 -7.23
CA ARG A 292 21.86 14.01 -7.95
C ARG A 292 22.57 15.34 -8.17
N THR A 293 21.83 16.38 -8.57
CA THR A 293 22.39 17.72 -8.71
C THR A 293 22.84 18.28 -7.37
N TYR A 294 22.01 18.14 -6.33
CA TYR A 294 22.34 18.64 -5.00
C TYR A 294 23.58 17.96 -4.39
N SER A 295 23.70 16.63 -4.56
CA SER A 295 24.83 15.87 -4.01
C SER A 295 26.18 16.14 -4.69
N LYS A 296 26.18 16.50 -5.99
CA LYS A 296 27.40 16.86 -6.71
C LYS A 296 28.10 18.12 -6.19
N HIS A 297 27.37 18.98 -5.50
CA HIS A 297 27.89 20.27 -5.00
C HIS A 297 28.18 20.26 -3.49
N LYS A 298 28.20 19.08 -2.86
CA LYS A 298 28.49 18.94 -1.43
C LYS A 298 29.37 17.76 -1.15
N ASP A 299 30.49 18.04 -0.43
CA ASP A 299 31.26 17.01 0.23
C ASP A 299 30.47 16.54 1.46
N PHE A 300 29.88 15.35 1.40
CA PHE A 300 29.22 14.69 2.52
C PHE A 300 30.26 13.85 3.30
N LEU A 301 31.30 14.50 3.82
CA LEU A 301 32.27 13.89 4.76
C LEU A 301 31.67 13.76 6.16
#